data_f9a7c617c87dd0c2e50fd86dab365073
#
_entry.id   f9a7c617c87dd0c2e50fd86dab365073
#
_cell.length_a   1.000
_cell.length_b   1.000
_cell.length_c   1.000
_cell.angle_alpha   90.00
_cell.angle_beta   90.00
_cell.angle_gamma   90.00
#
_symmetry.space_group_name_H-M   'P 1'
#
loop_
_entity.id
_entity.type
_entity.pdbx_description
1 polymer ?
#
loop_
_entity_poly.entity_id
_entity_poly.type
_entity_poly.pdbx_seq_one_letter_code
_entity_poly.pdbx_strand_id
1 'polypeptide(L)'
;FEYHLFPVSTGELLKSQGLLGVKQTLENRLIYGSYPDVINHAADAKELLYNLANSYLYKDLLNLESVRRPALLGKLLTALALQVTSEVSYNELAQTVGTDNKTVEKYIDLLEKCYIIFKLSGFSRNLRTELKKAKKFYFYDNGIRNAILQNFAPLSLRQDVGALWENFFISERLKANQYA
;
A
#
# COMPACT_ATOMS: atom_id res chain seq x y z
N PHE A 1 -25.48 4.61 0.30
CA PHE A 1 -24.57 3.53 0.69
C PHE A 1 -23.27 3.72 -0.10
N GLU A 2 -22.14 3.68 0.57
CA GLU A 2 -20.83 3.75 -0.03
C GLU A 2 -20.20 2.35 0.05
N TYR A 3 -19.76 1.81 -1.09
CA TYR A 3 -19.13 0.50 -1.16
C TYR A 3 -17.65 0.67 -1.50
N HIS A 4 -16.79 0.02 -0.72
CA HIS A 4 -15.36 0.03 -0.95
C HIS A 4 -14.93 -1.31 -1.57
N LEU A 5 -14.32 -1.25 -2.75
CA LEU A 5 -13.73 -2.41 -3.41
C LEU A 5 -12.22 -2.45 -3.12
N PHE A 6 -11.80 -3.46 -2.38
CA PHE A 6 -10.39 -3.73 -2.10
C PHE A 6 -9.82 -4.77 -3.07
N PRO A 7 -8.49 -4.88 -3.18
CA PRO A 7 -7.87 -6.06 -3.77
C PRO A 7 -8.40 -7.34 -3.12
N VAL A 8 -8.49 -8.44 -3.89
CA VAL A 8 -9.12 -9.68 -3.46
C VAL A 8 -8.55 -10.16 -2.13
N SER A 9 -9.42 -10.42 -1.17
CA SER A 9 -9.04 -10.87 0.17
C SER A 9 -8.75 -12.38 0.20
N THR A 10 -7.98 -12.80 1.20
CA THR A 10 -7.76 -14.23 1.48
C THR A 10 -9.08 -14.98 1.72
N GLY A 11 -10.05 -14.33 2.36
CA GLY A 11 -11.38 -14.90 2.62
C GLY A 11 -12.15 -15.21 1.33
N GLU A 12 -12.09 -14.32 0.34
CA GLU A 12 -12.71 -14.53 -0.98
C GLU A 12 -11.99 -15.64 -1.76
N LEU A 13 -10.65 -15.67 -1.72
CA LEU A 13 -9.88 -16.75 -2.36
C LEU A 13 -10.11 -18.11 -1.70
N LEU A 14 -10.27 -18.16 -0.37
CA LEU A 14 -10.64 -19.41 0.32
C LEU A 14 -11.98 -19.96 -0.17
N LYS A 15 -12.96 -19.09 -0.42
CA LYS A 15 -14.26 -19.50 -0.95
C LYS A 15 -14.18 -20.00 -2.40
N SER A 16 -13.30 -19.44 -3.22
CA SER A 16 -13.19 -19.76 -4.65
C SER A 16 -12.21 -20.90 -4.96
N GLN A 17 -11.06 -20.96 -4.28
CA GLN A 17 -9.95 -21.85 -4.59
C GLN A 17 -9.67 -22.90 -3.49
N GLY A 18 -10.30 -22.74 -2.33
CA GLY A 18 -10.06 -23.58 -1.16
C GLY A 18 -8.68 -23.33 -0.51
N LEU A 19 -8.44 -24.03 0.60
CA LEU A 19 -7.24 -23.83 1.41
C LEU A 19 -5.93 -24.16 0.66
N LEU A 20 -5.96 -25.20 -0.18
CA LEU A 20 -4.78 -25.63 -0.92
C LEU A 20 -4.37 -24.56 -1.96
N GLY A 21 -5.33 -24.06 -2.73
CA GLY A 21 -5.08 -23.01 -3.73
C GLY A 21 -4.53 -21.72 -3.09
N VAL A 22 -5.10 -21.30 -1.95
CA VAL A 22 -4.60 -20.15 -1.20
C VAL A 22 -3.16 -20.34 -0.71
N LYS A 23 -2.80 -21.53 -0.22
CA LYS A 23 -1.42 -21.83 0.20
C LYS A 23 -0.44 -21.80 -0.96
N GLN A 24 -0.82 -22.37 -2.10
CA GLN A 24 0.04 -22.42 -3.29
C GLN A 24 0.29 -21.03 -3.89
N THR A 25 -0.67 -20.11 -3.79
CA THR A 25 -0.55 -18.76 -4.35
C THR A 25 0.00 -17.73 -3.38
N LEU A 26 0.28 -18.10 -2.13
CA LEU A 26 0.61 -17.14 -1.06
C LEU A 26 1.89 -16.36 -1.34
N GLU A 27 2.96 -17.02 -1.80
CA GLU A 27 4.20 -16.33 -2.15
C GLU A 27 4.00 -15.34 -3.31
N ASN A 28 3.27 -15.74 -4.33
CA ASN A 28 2.92 -14.84 -5.44
C ASN A 28 2.13 -13.62 -4.94
N ARG A 29 1.20 -13.80 -4.01
CA ARG A 29 0.44 -12.70 -3.44
C ARG A 29 1.28 -11.75 -2.58
N LEU A 30 2.30 -12.26 -1.90
CA LEU A 30 3.26 -11.41 -1.19
C LEU A 30 4.10 -10.55 -2.14
N ILE A 31 4.42 -11.06 -3.34
CA ILE A 31 5.25 -10.38 -4.32
C ILE A 31 4.39 -9.51 -5.26
N TYR A 32 3.33 -10.08 -5.84
CA TYR A 32 2.52 -9.45 -6.89
C TYR A 32 1.16 -8.92 -6.41
N GLY A 33 0.85 -9.10 -5.12
CA GLY A 33 -0.41 -8.62 -4.56
C GLY A 33 -1.63 -9.45 -4.94
N SER A 34 -2.80 -8.82 -4.84
CA SER A 34 -4.09 -9.50 -4.97
C SER A 34 -5.09 -8.70 -5.82
N TYR A 35 -4.65 -7.85 -6.74
CA TYR A 35 -5.56 -7.23 -7.71
C TYR A 35 -6.16 -8.31 -8.62
N PRO A 36 -7.47 -8.23 -8.97
CA PRO A 36 -8.14 -9.25 -9.78
C PRO A 36 -7.42 -9.56 -11.09
N ASP A 37 -7.01 -8.53 -11.84
CA ASP A 37 -6.31 -8.72 -13.11
C ASP A 37 -4.95 -9.43 -12.94
N VAL A 38 -4.25 -9.12 -11.85
CA VAL A 38 -2.95 -9.75 -11.53
C VAL A 38 -3.12 -11.21 -11.17
N ILE A 39 -4.18 -11.56 -10.41
CA ILE A 39 -4.49 -12.96 -10.05
C ILE A 39 -4.87 -13.77 -11.29
N ASN A 40 -5.65 -13.18 -12.19
CA ASN A 40 -6.16 -13.86 -13.37
C ASN A 40 -5.11 -13.98 -14.49
N HIS A 41 -4.10 -13.12 -14.52
CA HIS A 41 -3.07 -13.06 -15.56
C HIS A 41 -1.66 -13.09 -14.92
N ALA A 42 -1.37 -14.16 -14.18
CA ALA A 42 -0.13 -14.27 -13.40
C ALA A 42 1.15 -14.16 -14.24
N ALA A 43 1.12 -14.56 -15.53
CA ALA A 43 2.25 -14.43 -16.43
C ALA A 43 2.62 -12.96 -16.72
N ASP A 44 1.61 -12.08 -16.76
CA ASP A 44 1.75 -10.67 -17.09
C ASP A 44 1.71 -9.76 -15.83
N ALA A 45 1.73 -10.37 -14.63
CA ALA A 45 1.52 -9.69 -13.34
C ALA A 45 2.40 -8.45 -13.16
N LYS A 46 3.67 -8.53 -13.55
CA LYS A 46 4.62 -7.43 -13.45
C LYS A 46 4.25 -6.24 -14.33
N GLU A 47 3.88 -6.51 -15.57
CA GLU A 47 3.48 -5.46 -16.52
C GLU A 47 2.16 -4.81 -16.10
N LEU A 48 1.19 -5.62 -15.70
CA LEU A 48 -0.09 -5.14 -15.17
C LEU A 48 0.10 -4.23 -13.95
N LEU A 49 0.97 -4.60 -13.02
CA LEU A 49 1.25 -3.80 -11.83
C LEU A 49 1.98 -2.49 -12.17
N TYR A 50 2.89 -2.49 -13.13
CA TYR A 50 3.50 -1.24 -13.61
C TYR A 50 2.46 -0.33 -14.27
N ASN A 51 1.57 -0.89 -15.08
CA ASN A 51 0.50 -0.13 -15.70
C ASN A 51 -0.49 0.40 -14.67
N LEU A 52 -0.86 -0.40 -13.67
CA LEU A 52 -1.69 0.02 -12.55
C LEU A 52 -1.01 1.14 -11.75
N ALA A 53 0.23 0.95 -11.32
CA ALA A 53 0.98 1.94 -10.57
C ALA A 53 1.10 3.27 -11.36
N ASN A 54 1.41 3.22 -12.65
CA ASN A 54 1.53 4.39 -13.49
C ASN A 54 0.17 5.06 -13.78
N SER A 55 -0.91 4.29 -13.99
CA SER A 55 -2.23 4.83 -14.29
C SER A 55 -2.90 5.44 -13.06
N TYR A 56 -2.92 4.72 -11.94
CA TYR A 56 -3.51 5.20 -10.69
C TYR A 56 -2.72 6.34 -10.06
N LEU A 57 -1.38 6.21 -10.04
CA LEU A 57 -0.52 7.18 -9.38
C LEU A 57 -0.39 8.49 -10.16
N TYR A 58 -0.58 8.47 -11.47
CA TYR A 58 -0.35 9.66 -12.28
C TYR A 58 -1.63 10.23 -12.90
N LYS A 59 -2.57 9.43 -13.41
CA LYS A 59 -3.77 9.97 -14.04
C LYS A 59 -4.82 10.45 -13.05
N ASP A 60 -5.18 9.63 -12.09
CA ASP A 60 -6.25 9.95 -11.15
C ASP A 60 -5.80 10.99 -10.12
N LEU A 61 -4.55 10.86 -9.63
CA LEU A 61 -3.98 11.83 -8.70
C LEU A 61 -3.67 13.19 -9.36
N LEU A 62 -3.24 13.21 -10.63
CA LEU A 62 -2.97 14.46 -11.35
C LEU A 62 -4.24 15.17 -11.83
N ASN A 63 -5.32 14.44 -12.10
CA ASN A 63 -6.63 15.01 -12.43
C ASN A 63 -7.30 15.66 -11.20
N LEU A 64 -6.87 15.31 -9.99
CA LEU A 64 -7.24 16.05 -8.81
C LEU A 64 -6.43 17.35 -8.80
N GLU A 65 -7.05 18.49 -9.05
CA GLU A 65 -6.47 19.86 -9.11
C GLU A 65 -5.51 20.22 -7.96
N SER A 66 -5.36 19.31 -7.00
CA SER A 66 -4.57 19.48 -5.79
C SER A 66 -3.08 19.13 -5.92
N VAL A 67 -2.66 18.40 -6.96
CA VAL A 67 -1.26 17.96 -7.13
C VAL A 67 -0.49 18.93 -8.01
N ARG A 68 0.17 19.89 -7.37
CA ARG A 68 1.01 20.89 -8.07
C ARG A 68 2.42 20.38 -8.43
N ARG A 69 2.87 19.29 -7.79
CA ARG A 69 4.24 18.77 -7.93
C ARG A 69 4.22 17.24 -8.05
N PRO A 70 3.97 16.69 -9.24
CA PRO A 70 3.91 15.22 -9.46
C PRO A 70 5.19 14.48 -9.06
N ALA A 71 6.36 15.06 -9.37
CA ALA A 71 7.64 14.46 -9.01
C ALA A 71 7.84 14.33 -7.50
N LEU A 72 7.31 15.27 -6.71
CA LEU A 72 7.35 15.21 -5.25
C LEU A 72 6.45 14.09 -4.71
N LEU A 73 5.26 13.91 -5.30
CA LEU A 73 4.36 12.82 -4.95
C LEU A 73 5.01 11.44 -5.20
N GLY A 74 5.69 11.28 -6.35
CA GLY A 74 6.44 10.05 -6.65
C GLY A 74 7.54 9.77 -5.62
N LYS A 75 8.33 10.80 -5.24
CA LYS A 75 9.33 10.67 -4.19
C LYS A 75 8.73 10.28 -2.85
N LEU A 76 7.60 10.88 -2.47
CA LEU A 76 6.90 10.56 -1.22
C LEU A 76 6.40 9.11 -1.23
N LEU A 77 5.82 8.66 -2.32
CA LEU A 77 5.40 7.27 -2.48
C LEU A 77 6.56 6.29 -2.35
N THR A 78 7.69 6.58 -3.00
CA THR A 78 8.89 5.76 -2.88
C THR A 78 9.40 5.73 -1.43
N ALA A 79 9.43 6.88 -0.75
CA ALA A 79 9.84 6.96 0.65
C ALA A 79 8.91 6.14 1.56
N LEU A 80 7.60 6.21 1.37
CA LEU A 80 6.61 5.40 2.10
C LEU A 80 6.74 3.91 1.79
N ALA A 81 6.99 3.54 0.54
CA ALA A 81 7.18 2.15 0.13
C ALA A 81 8.45 1.52 0.72
N LEU A 82 9.53 2.29 0.86
CA LEU A 82 10.77 1.85 1.51
C LEU A 82 10.59 1.69 3.03
N GLN A 83 9.75 2.53 3.64
CA GLN A 83 9.53 2.58 5.09
C GLN A 83 8.20 1.91 5.49
N VAL A 84 7.62 1.08 4.61
CA VAL A 84 6.38 0.36 4.91
C VAL A 84 6.50 -0.39 6.24
N THR A 85 5.45 -0.33 7.08
CA THR A 85 5.41 -0.91 8.43
C THR A 85 6.29 -0.25 9.49
N SER A 86 7.19 0.65 9.11
CA SER A 86 8.01 1.43 10.05
C SER A 86 7.24 2.62 10.62
N GLU A 87 7.63 3.05 11.81
CA GLU A 87 7.13 4.31 12.37
C GLU A 87 7.79 5.50 11.67
N VAL A 88 6.99 6.38 11.12
CA VAL A 88 7.45 7.54 10.35
C VAL A 88 6.77 8.82 10.84
N SER A 89 7.52 9.90 10.91
CA SER A 89 6.97 11.22 11.16
C SER A 89 6.85 12.04 9.88
N TYR A 90 5.89 12.96 9.83
CA TYR A 90 5.75 13.87 8.69
C TYR A 90 6.98 14.78 8.51
N ASN A 91 7.68 15.12 9.62
CA ASN A 91 8.93 15.88 9.57
C ASN A 91 10.03 15.11 8.84
N GLU A 92 10.19 13.83 9.15
CA GLU A 92 11.18 12.97 8.52
C GLU A 92 10.89 12.79 7.02
N LEU A 93 9.63 12.54 6.67
CA LEU A 93 9.21 12.46 5.27
C LEU A 93 9.46 13.79 4.54
N ALA A 94 9.13 14.92 5.16
CA ALA A 94 9.32 16.23 4.57
C ALA A 94 10.80 16.53 4.28
N GLN A 95 11.69 16.19 5.21
CA GLN A 95 13.14 16.29 5.01
C GLN A 95 13.62 15.36 3.89
N THR A 96 13.17 14.09 3.90
CA THR A 96 13.57 13.07 2.91
C THR A 96 13.19 13.48 1.49
N VAL A 97 12.00 14.05 1.30
CA VAL A 97 11.51 14.40 -0.04
C VAL A 97 11.78 15.87 -0.43
N GLY A 98 12.28 16.68 0.48
CA GLY A 98 12.65 18.09 0.24
C GLY A 98 11.44 19.03 0.15
N THR A 99 10.53 18.94 1.14
CA THR A 99 9.32 19.79 1.21
C THR A 99 8.95 20.15 2.65
N ASP A 100 7.80 20.77 2.86
CA ASP A 100 7.24 21.08 4.17
C ASP A 100 6.21 20.03 4.63
N ASN A 101 5.95 20.00 5.95
CA ASN A 101 5.04 19.05 6.58
C ASN A 101 3.59 19.14 6.06
N LYS A 102 3.12 20.36 5.77
CA LYS A 102 1.74 20.56 5.29
C LYS A 102 1.54 19.94 3.91
N THR A 103 2.57 20.01 3.06
CA THR A 103 2.56 19.38 1.73
C THR A 103 2.59 17.87 1.86
N VAL A 104 3.41 17.31 2.77
CA VAL A 104 3.43 15.86 3.05
C VAL A 104 2.07 15.39 3.55
N GLU A 105 1.49 16.05 4.53
CA GLU A 105 0.17 15.72 5.08
C GLU A 105 -0.90 15.72 4.00
N LYS A 106 -0.96 16.79 3.19
CA LYS A 106 -1.89 16.89 2.07
C LYS A 106 -1.75 15.73 1.07
N TYR A 107 -0.51 15.35 0.73
CA TYR A 107 -0.28 14.28 -0.23
C TYR A 107 -0.57 12.89 0.36
N ILE A 108 -0.30 12.68 1.64
CA ILE A 108 -0.68 11.46 2.35
C ILE A 108 -2.20 11.32 2.39
N ASP A 109 -2.93 12.37 2.75
CA ASP A 109 -4.41 12.34 2.75
C ASP A 109 -4.98 12.03 1.36
N LEU A 110 -4.31 12.51 0.31
CA LEU A 110 -4.69 12.20 -1.06
C LEU A 110 -4.46 10.73 -1.40
N LEU A 111 -3.30 10.18 -1.04
CA LEU A 111 -2.98 8.77 -1.24
C LEU A 111 -3.91 7.84 -0.47
N GLU A 112 -4.36 8.23 0.72
CA GLU A 112 -5.37 7.50 1.50
C GLU A 112 -6.74 7.53 0.81
N LYS A 113 -7.17 8.69 0.32
CA LYS A 113 -8.45 8.83 -0.44
C LYS A 113 -8.46 8.03 -1.74
N CYS A 114 -7.31 7.80 -2.34
CA CYS A 114 -7.16 6.97 -3.53
C CYS A 114 -6.93 5.48 -3.22
N TYR A 115 -7.07 5.06 -1.98
CA TYR A 115 -6.90 3.66 -1.56
C TYR A 115 -5.55 3.04 -1.96
N ILE A 116 -4.49 3.85 -1.98
CA ILE A 116 -3.12 3.37 -2.24
C ILE A 116 -2.47 2.95 -0.94
N ILE A 117 -2.58 3.82 0.08
CA ILE A 117 -2.07 3.59 1.43
C ILE A 117 -3.16 3.82 2.47
N PHE A 118 -2.94 3.34 3.67
CA PHE A 118 -3.66 3.72 4.88
C PHE A 118 -2.69 3.85 6.05
N LYS A 119 -3.08 4.62 7.06
CA LYS A 119 -2.27 4.84 8.25
C LYS A 119 -2.87 4.17 9.47
N LEU A 120 -2.00 3.65 10.33
CA LEU A 120 -2.36 3.24 11.68
C LEU A 120 -1.62 4.12 12.68
N SER A 121 -2.37 4.72 13.59
CA SER A 121 -1.81 5.44 14.74
C SER A 121 -1.59 4.49 15.89
N GLY A 122 -0.52 4.68 16.65
CA GLY A 122 -0.31 3.92 17.89
C GLY A 122 -1.44 4.22 18.89
N PHE A 123 -2.09 3.19 19.42
CA PHE A 123 -3.13 3.34 20.43
C PHE A 123 -2.59 4.08 21.66
N SER A 124 -3.34 5.07 22.14
CA SER A 124 -3.08 5.73 23.41
C SER A 124 -4.41 6.08 24.10
N ARG A 125 -4.48 5.84 25.41
CA ARG A 125 -5.64 6.29 26.21
C ARG A 125 -5.77 7.81 26.24
N ASN A 126 -4.70 8.55 25.92
CA ASN A 126 -4.70 10.00 25.86
C ASN A 126 -4.63 10.45 24.38
N LEU A 127 -5.75 10.97 23.85
CA LEU A 127 -5.89 11.47 22.49
C LEU A 127 -4.81 12.49 22.08
N ARG A 128 -4.40 13.36 23.02
CA ARG A 128 -3.36 14.37 22.76
C ARG A 128 -1.99 13.74 22.51
N THR A 129 -1.72 12.62 23.17
CA THR A 129 -0.49 11.84 22.99
C THR A 129 -0.57 11.01 21.71
N GLU A 130 -1.74 10.49 21.38
CA GLU A 130 -1.99 9.71 20.16
C GLU A 130 -1.76 10.54 18.89
N LEU A 131 -2.23 11.79 18.86
CA LEU A 131 -2.03 12.72 17.74
C LEU A 131 -0.55 13.07 17.48
N LYS A 132 0.30 12.96 18.51
CA LYS A 132 1.75 13.27 18.42
C LYS A 132 2.62 12.06 18.12
N LYS A 133 2.08 10.83 18.19
CA LYS A 133 2.84 9.62 17.93
C LYS A 133 3.19 9.48 16.46
N ALA A 134 4.34 8.88 16.19
CA ALA A 134 4.69 8.41 14.87
C ALA A 134 3.61 7.46 14.33
N LYS A 135 3.38 7.51 13.03
CA LYS A 135 2.36 6.73 12.34
C LYS A 135 3.03 5.65 11.53
N LYS A 136 2.42 4.46 11.47
CA LYS A 136 2.81 3.42 10.53
C LYS A 136 1.94 3.52 9.28
N PHE A 137 2.57 3.42 8.11
CA PHE A 137 1.89 3.41 6.82
C PHE A 137 1.92 2.03 6.21
N TYR A 138 0.79 1.64 5.62
CA TYR A 138 0.60 0.36 4.96
C TYR A 138 0.02 0.59 3.57
N PHE A 139 0.36 -0.29 2.65
CA PHE A 139 -0.25 -0.32 1.33
C PHE A 139 -1.45 -1.27 1.35
N TYR A 140 -2.51 -0.92 0.65
CA TYR A 140 -3.65 -1.83 0.46
C TYR A 140 -3.25 -3.11 -0.28
N ASP A 141 -2.15 -3.06 -1.05
CA ASP A 141 -1.65 -4.18 -1.84
C ASP A 141 -0.13 -4.19 -1.92
N ASN A 142 0.48 -5.36 -1.69
CA ASN A 142 1.93 -5.53 -1.79
C ASN A 142 2.44 -5.37 -3.22
N GLY A 143 1.67 -5.77 -4.23
CA GLY A 143 2.06 -5.67 -5.62
C GLY A 143 2.26 -4.22 -6.06
N ILE A 144 1.36 -3.32 -5.66
CA ILE A 144 1.50 -1.87 -5.90
C ILE A 144 2.76 -1.32 -5.21
N ARG A 145 2.98 -1.66 -3.95
CA ARG A 145 4.21 -1.28 -3.23
C ARG A 145 5.46 -1.74 -3.96
N ASN A 146 5.48 -2.99 -4.40
CA ASN A 146 6.61 -3.58 -5.10
C ASN A 146 6.81 -3.00 -6.51
N ALA A 147 5.73 -2.61 -7.19
CA ALA A 147 5.78 -1.90 -8.47
C ALA A 147 6.42 -0.52 -8.33
N ILE A 148 6.07 0.24 -7.28
CA ILE A 148 6.69 1.54 -6.98
C ILE A 148 8.21 1.40 -6.78
N LEU A 149 8.65 0.35 -6.09
CA LEU A 149 10.06 0.06 -5.85
C LEU A 149 10.75 -0.69 -6.99
N GLN A 150 10.00 -1.09 -8.01
CA GLN A 150 10.46 -1.93 -9.12
C GLN A 150 11.14 -3.23 -8.65
N ASN A 151 10.67 -3.80 -7.53
CA ASN A 151 11.26 -4.97 -6.91
C ASN A 151 10.27 -6.14 -6.83
N PHE A 152 10.38 -7.07 -7.77
CA PHE A 152 9.64 -8.33 -7.83
C PHE A 152 10.54 -9.55 -7.64
N ALA A 153 11.68 -9.39 -6.95
CA ALA A 153 12.55 -10.49 -6.63
C ALA A 153 11.83 -11.57 -5.78
N PRO A 154 12.17 -12.85 -5.94
CA PRO A 154 11.71 -13.93 -5.07
C PRO A 154 11.98 -13.63 -3.59
N LEU A 155 11.13 -14.12 -2.68
CA LEU A 155 11.26 -13.83 -1.25
C LEU A 155 12.63 -14.23 -0.69
N SER A 156 13.22 -15.33 -1.20
CA SER A 156 14.55 -15.82 -0.79
C SER A 156 15.70 -14.84 -1.07
N LEU A 157 15.50 -13.88 -1.99
CA LEU A 157 16.49 -12.88 -2.37
C LEU A 157 16.19 -11.48 -1.80
N ARG A 158 15.16 -11.37 -0.94
CA ARG A 158 14.71 -10.08 -0.40
C ARG A 158 15.11 -9.91 1.07
N GLN A 159 15.43 -8.67 1.43
CA GLN A 159 15.72 -8.30 2.82
C GLN A 159 14.49 -7.77 3.56
N ASP A 160 13.42 -7.41 2.84
CA ASP A 160 12.20 -6.79 3.37
C ASP A 160 11.02 -7.77 3.54
N VAL A 161 11.30 -9.08 3.61
CA VAL A 161 10.27 -10.14 3.72
C VAL A 161 9.36 -9.93 4.92
N GLY A 162 9.94 -9.55 6.08
CA GLY A 162 9.18 -9.26 7.29
C GLY A 162 8.17 -8.11 7.10
N ALA A 163 8.59 -7.04 6.42
CA ALA A 163 7.73 -5.91 6.12
C ALA A 163 6.62 -6.27 5.11
N LEU A 164 6.91 -7.11 4.11
CA LEU A 164 5.88 -7.62 3.19
C LEU A 164 4.83 -8.47 3.92
N TRP A 165 5.24 -9.33 4.84
CA TRP A 165 4.33 -10.12 5.65
C TRP A 165 3.48 -9.24 6.56
N GLU A 166 4.08 -8.28 7.28
CA GLU A 166 3.35 -7.37 8.15
C GLU A 166 2.31 -6.57 7.33
N ASN A 167 2.73 -5.99 6.20
CA ASN A 167 1.81 -5.24 5.34
C ASN A 167 0.66 -6.12 4.83
N PHE A 168 0.96 -7.35 4.41
CA PHE A 168 -0.03 -8.31 3.95
C PHE A 168 -1.05 -8.63 5.06
N PHE A 169 -0.60 -9.02 6.26
CA PHE A 169 -1.50 -9.35 7.36
C PHE A 169 -2.37 -8.17 7.80
N ILE A 170 -1.80 -6.98 7.89
CA ILE A 170 -2.53 -5.79 8.29
C ILE A 170 -3.56 -5.39 7.23
N SER A 171 -3.21 -5.45 5.94
CA SER A 171 -4.15 -5.18 4.85
C SER A 171 -5.28 -6.21 4.79
N GLU A 172 -4.99 -7.50 4.97
CA GLU A 172 -6.00 -8.57 5.05
C GLU A 172 -6.92 -8.38 6.28
N ARG A 173 -6.38 -7.96 7.42
CA ARG A 173 -7.18 -7.66 8.61
C ARG A 173 -8.12 -6.47 8.39
N LEU A 174 -7.62 -5.43 7.71
CA LEU A 174 -8.45 -4.28 7.34
C LEU A 174 -9.63 -4.72 6.46
N LYS A 175 -9.37 -5.49 5.39
CA LYS A 175 -10.40 -6.03 4.49
C LYS A 175 -11.43 -6.87 5.24
N ALA A 176 -10.97 -7.77 6.11
CA ALA A 176 -11.85 -8.61 6.92
C ALA A 176 -12.77 -7.78 7.83
N ASN A 177 -12.29 -6.69 8.41
CA ASN A 177 -13.11 -5.81 9.26
C ASN A 177 -14.13 -4.97 8.45
N GLN A 178 -13.85 -4.70 7.18
CA GLN A 178 -14.74 -3.92 6.31
C GLN A 178 -15.83 -4.78 5.66
N TYR A 179 -15.59 -6.09 5.50
CA TYR A 179 -16.54 -7.04 4.90
C TYR A 179 -17.35 -7.83 5.96
N ALA A 180 -17.10 -7.60 7.27
CA ALA A 180 -17.86 -8.18 8.37
C ALA A 180 -19.10 -7.35 8.68
#